data_b05abfa2798c21ea9d775077fb004918
#
_entry.id   b05abfa2798c21ea9d775077fb004918
#
_cell.length_a   1.000
_cell.length_b   1.000
_cell.length_c   1.000
_cell.angle_alpha   90.00
_cell.angle_beta   90.00
_cell.angle_gamma   90.00
#
_symmetry.space_group_name_H-M   'P 1'
#
loop_
_entity.id
_entity.type
_entity.pdbx_description
1 polymer ?
#
loop_
_entity_poly.entity_id
_entity_poly.type
_entity_poly.pdbx_seq_one_letter_code
_entity_poly.pdbx_strand_id
1 'polypeptide(L)'
;LVASCVTADADTLKARARTLASLAKQGELAGIHFEGPFVSHARCGAQDPTYIVDPDPDLTRELIELCEGYALSMTLAPEKPRAYGEGSVAEALIDGGALPSWGHTDSTSVYAREALEYSRARFAQSNTSRGPRATITHLFNGMRPLHHRDTGPIAEFLSDAARGGAVAELICDNVHVDPLLVRDVYELVGRDHVVFITDAMAAAGMPDGAYTLGPQDVVVR
;
A
#
# COMPACT_ATOMS: atom_id res chain seq x y z
N LEU A 1 7.26 -14.57 -2.88
CA LEU A 1 7.08 -13.25 -3.45
C LEU A 1 5.61 -12.82 -3.35
N VAL A 2 5.36 -11.56 -3.03
CA VAL A 2 4.06 -10.89 -3.21
C VAL A 2 4.15 -10.07 -4.50
N ALA A 3 3.22 -10.29 -5.43
CA ALA A 3 3.19 -9.53 -6.67
C ALA A 3 2.47 -8.21 -6.45
N SER A 4 3.05 -7.10 -6.92
CA SER A 4 2.46 -5.77 -6.84
C SER A 4 1.85 -5.36 -8.19
N CYS A 5 0.60 -4.88 -8.16
CA CYS A 5 -0.09 -4.31 -9.31
C CYS A 5 -0.08 -2.78 -9.18
N VAL A 6 0.69 -2.11 -10.02
CA VAL A 6 0.65 -0.64 -10.11
C VAL A 6 -0.67 -0.15 -10.66
N THR A 7 -1.01 1.10 -10.36
CA THR A 7 -2.20 1.82 -10.84
C THR A 7 -2.42 1.64 -12.34
N ALA A 8 -3.63 1.27 -12.72
CA ALA A 8 -4.08 1.08 -14.10
C ALA A 8 -5.61 1.24 -14.17
N ASP A 9 -6.16 1.18 -15.38
CA ASP A 9 -7.62 1.12 -15.55
C ASP A 9 -8.23 -0.15 -14.94
N ALA A 10 -9.52 -0.11 -14.67
CA ALA A 10 -10.23 -1.18 -13.99
C ALA A 10 -10.13 -2.54 -14.73
N ASP A 11 -10.23 -2.55 -16.06
CA ASP A 11 -10.18 -3.79 -16.83
C ASP A 11 -8.79 -4.42 -16.78
N THR A 12 -7.75 -3.61 -16.86
CA THR A 12 -6.36 -4.02 -16.69
C THR A 12 -6.12 -4.59 -15.28
N LEU A 13 -6.60 -3.92 -14.23
CA LEU A 13 -6.47 -4.42 -12.85
C LEU A 13 -7.18 -5.76 -12.67
N LYS A 14 -8.39 -5.93 -13.20
CA LYS A 14 -9.14 -7.19 -13.19
C LYS A 14 -8.42 -8.32 -13.93
N ALA A 15 -7.85 -8.03 -15.09
CA ALA A 15 -7.08 -9.00 -15.85
C ALA A 15 -5.83 -9.45 -15.09
N ARG A 16 -5.09 -8.50 -14.49
CA ARG A 16 -3.93 -8.79 -13.63
C ARG A 16 -4.32 -9.62 -12.40
N ALA A 17 -5.42 -9.27 -11.72
CA ALA A 17 -5.92 -10.01 -10.58
C ALA A 17 -6.14 -11.51 -10.91
N ARG A 18 -6.83 -11.82 -12.02
CA ARG A 18 -7.05 -13.21 -12.45
C ARG A 18 -5.74 -13.93 -12.76
N THR A 19 -4.83 -13.28 -13.49
CA THR A 19 -3.54 -13.87 -13.87
C THR A 19 -2.70 -14.20 -12.65
N LEU A 20 -2.56 -13.23 -11.72
CA LEU A 20 -1.77 -13.39 -10.52
C LEU A 20 -2.40 -14.39 -9.53
N ALA A 21 -3.72 -14.43 -9.42
CA ALA A 21 -4.42 -15.45 -8.65
C ALA A 21 -4.13 -16.86 -9.16
N SER A 22 -4.10 -17.05 -10.48
CA SER A 22 -3.71 -18.34 -11.09
C SER A 22 -2.28 -18.74 -10.72
N LEU A 23 -1.33 -17.79 -10.73
CA LEU A 23 0.06 -18.07 -10.31
C LEU A 23 0.17 -18.36 -8.81
N ALA A 24 -0.60 -17.64 -7.98
CA ALA A 24 -0.64 -17.88 -6.55
C ALA A 24 -1.20 -19.27 -6.21
N LYS A 25 -2.23 -19.72 -6.92
CA LYS A 25 -2.76 -21.11 -6.80
C LYS A 25 -1.73 -22.17 -7.15
N GLN A 26 -0.81 -21.89 -8.06
CA GLN A 26 0.27 -22.79 -8.44
C GLN A 26 1.44 -22.76 -7.43
N GLY A 27 1.39 -21.90 -6.41
CA GLY A 27 2.44 -21.74 -5.42
C GLY A 27 3.59 -20.83 -5.84
N GLU A 28 3.50 -20.17 -6.99
CA GLU A 28 4.53 -19.24 -7.50
C GLU A 28 4.55 -17.92 -6.73
N LEU A 29 3.39 -17.50 -6.19
CA LEU A 29 3.23 -16.26 -5.45
C LEU A 29 2.60 -16.52 -4.07
N ALA A 30 3.03 -15.74 -3.08
CA ALA A 30 2.43 -15.75 -1.75
C ALA A 30 1.13 -14.94 -1.69
N GLY A 31 0.93 -14.01 -2.62
CA GLY A 31 -0.26 -13.17 -2.71
C GLY A 31 -0.08 -11.98 -3.61
N ILE A 32 -1.08 -11.10 -3.61
CA ILE A 32 -1.23 -9.98 -4.51
C ILE A 32 -1.41 -8.69 -3.68
N HIS A 33 -0.63 -7.69 -4.01
CA HIS A 33 -0.78 -6.31 -3.53
C HIS A 33 -1.26 -5.42 -4.68
N PHE A 34 -2.17 -4.48 -4.41
CA PHE A 34 -2.56 -3.43 -5.36
C PHE A 34 -1.98 -2.10 -4.89
N GLU A 35 -1.10 -1.51 -5.69
CA GLU A 35 -0.56 -0.18 -5.43
C GLU A 35 -1.40 0.89 -6.14
N GLY A 36 -2.46 1.29 -5.48
CA GLY A 36 -3.52 2.14 -6.05
C GLY A 36 -4.69 1.31 -6.62
N PRO A 37 -5.61 1.93 -7.38
CA PRO A 37 -5.53 3.26 -8.01
C PRO A 37 -6.00 4.44 -7.13
N PHE A 38 -6.28 4.23 -5.87
CA PHE A 38 -6.91 5.20 -4.96
C PHE A 38 -5.87 6.04 -4.19
N VAL A 39 -4.84 6.50 -4.90
CA VAL A 39 -3.71 7.24 -4.36
C VAL A 39 -3.82 8.76 -4.64
N SER A 40 -3.00 9.56 -3.98
CA SER A 40 -2.94 11.01 -4.20
C SER A 40 -2.25 11.35 -5.51
N HIS A 41 -2.87 12.20 -6.35
CA HIS A 41 -2.20 12.74 -7.54
C HIS A 41 -0.92 13.51 -7.18
N ALA A 42 -0.93 14.25 -6.07
CA ALA A 42 0.23 15.02 -5.61
C ALA A 42 1.41 14.14 -5.16
N ARG A 43 1.15 12.86 -4.89
CA ARG A 43 2.11 11.87 -4.37
C ARG A 43 2.11 10.58 -5.18
N CYS A 44 1.78 10.66 -6.45
CA CYS A 44 1.65 9.48 -7.32
C CYS A 44 2.97 8.73 -7.53
N GLY A 45 4.13 9.38 -7.38
CA GLY A 45 5.42 8.73 -7.63
C GLY A 45 5.50 8.18 -9.06
N ALA A 46 5.76 6.89 -9.18
CA ALA A 46 5.82 6.19 -10.47
C ALA A 46 4.45 5.73 -11.01
N GLN A 47 3.36 5.95 -10.25
CA GLN A 47 2.01 5.58 -10.70
C GLN A 47 1.55 6.47 -11.85
N ASP A 48 0.82 5.91 -12.82
CA ASP A 48 0.26 6.68 -13.93
C ASP A 48 -0.89 7.57 -13.43
N PRO A 49 -0.73 8.91 -13.44
CA PRO A 49 -1.77 9.80 -12.92
C PRO A 49 -3.07 9.75 -13.72
N THR A 50 -3.04 9.26 -14.97
CA THR A 50 -4.23 9.12 -15.82
C THR A 50 -5.26 8.14 -15.23
N TYR A 51 -4.78 7.13 -14.50
CA TYR A 51 -5.61 6.07 -13.93
C TYR A 51 -5.84 6.21 -12.43
N ILE A 52 -5.36 7.30 -11.82
CA ILE A 52 -5.68 7.62 -10.43
C ILE A 52 -7.13 8.08 -10.35
N VAL A 53 -7.93 7.36 -9.57
CA VAL A 53 -9.36 7.64 -9.40
C VAL A 53 -9.72 7.78 -7.91
N ASP A 54 -10.93 8.23 -7.64
CA ASP A 54 -11.43 8.23 -6.27
C ASP A 54 -11.78 6.80 -5.81
N PRO A 55 -11.65 6.50 -4.51
CA PRO A 55 -11.96 5.21 -3.93
C PRO A 55 -13.31 4.65 -4.31
N ASP A 56 -13.28 3.44 -4.89
CA ASP A 56 -14.43 2.68 -5.34
C ASP A 56 -14.50 1.32 -4.60
N PRO A 57 -15.38 1.21 -3.59
CA PRO A 57 -15.55 -0.04 -2.85
C PRO A 57 -16.11 -1.20 -3.68
N ASP A 58 -16.86 -0.93 -4.75
CA ASP A 58 -17.42 -1.98 -5.60
C ASP A 58 -16.33 -2.59 -6.47
N LEU A 59 -15.50 -1.76 -7.10
CA LEU A 59 -14.29 -2.22 -7.79
C LEU A 59 -13.37 -2.99 -6.83
N THR A 60 -13.21 -2.52 -5.60
CA THR A 60 -12.39 -3.19 -4.58
C THR A 60 -12.91 -4.60 -4.29
N ARG A 61 -14.21 -4.77 -4.06
CA ARG A 61 -14.83 -6.09 -3.82
C ARG A 61 -14.63 -7.02 -5.02
N GLU A 62 -14.83 -6.52 -6.23
CA GLU A 62 -14.61 -7.29 -7.45
C GLU A 62 -13.14 -7.74 -7.59
N LEU A 63 -12.17 -6.87 -7.31
CA LEU A 63 -10.75 -7.22 -7.35
C LEU A 63 -10.41 -8.30 -6.29
N ILE A 64 -10.94 -8.18 -5.08
CA ILE A 64 -10.75 -9.18 -4.02
C ILE A 64 -11.32 -10.54 -4.43
N GLU A 65 -12.55 -10.56 -4.99
CA GLU A 65 -13.20 -11.77 -5.49
C GLU A 65 -12.35 -12.44 -6.58
N LEU A 66 -11.87 -11.67 -7.56
CA LEU A 66 -11.02 -12.15 -8.64
C LEU A 66 -9.66 -12.68 -8.17
N CYS A 67 -9.18 -12.22 -7.02
CA CYS A 67 -7.97 -12.73 -6.40
C CYS A 67 -8.17 -14.07 -5.66
N GLU A 68 -9.39 -14.58 -5.51
CA GLU A 68 -9.71 -15.89 -4.96
C GLU A 68 -9.02 -16.20 -3.61
N GLY A 69 -8.96 -15.20 -2.71
CA GLY A 69 -8.33 -15.29 -1.39
C GLY A 69 -6.84 -14.95 -1.36
N TYR A 70 -6.23 -14.60 -2.49
CA TYR A 70 -4.82 -14.20 -2.57
C TYR A 70 -4.59 -12.69 -2.53
N ALA A 71 -5.65 -11.85 -2.47
CA ALA A 71 -5.49 -10.43 -2.20
C ALA A 71 -4.93 -10.23 -0.79
N LEU A 72 -3.76 -9.62 -0.65
CA LEU A 72 -3.12 -9.36 0.63
C LEU A 72 -3.39 -7.94 1.13
N SER A 73 -3.19 -6.95 0.28
CA SER A 73 -3.31 -5.55 0.66
C SER A 73 -3.55 -4.65 -0.55
N MET A 74 -4.00 -3.44 -0.27
CA MET A 74 -4.15 -2.39 -1.27
C MET A 74 -3.69 -1.06 -0.71
N THR A 75 -2.81 -0.36 -1.44
CA THR A 75 -2.39 1.00 -1.12
C THR A 75 -3.49 2.00 -1.45
N LEU A 76 -3.79 2.87 -0.49
CA LEU A 76 -4.75 3.95 -0.66
C LEU A 76 -4.38 5.18 0.18
N ALA A 77 -4.76 6.36 -0.31
CA ALA A 77 -4.52 7.63 0.35
C ALA A 77 -5.68 7.98 1.30
N PRO A 78 -5.42 8.22 2.61
CA PRO A 78 -6.48 8.46 3.58
C PRO A 78 -7.29 9.74 3.33
N GLU A 79 -6.73 10.76 2.66
CA GLU A 79 -7.46 11.99 2.33
C GLU A 79 -8.49 11.84 1.21
N LYS A 80 -8.49 10.70 0.52
CA LYS A 80 -9.43 10.47 -0.58
C LYS A 80 -10.85 10.20 -0.04
N PRO A 81 -11.90 10.67 -0.74
CA PRO A 81 -13.28 10.41 -0.32
C PRO A 81 -13.56 8.91 -0.30
N ARG A 82 -14.25 8.41 0.71
CA ARG A 82 -14.57 6.98 0.88
C ARG A 82 -13.34 6.06 1.04
N ALA A 83 -12.17 6.59 1.39
CA ALA A 83 -11.01 5.77 1.72
C ALA A 83 -11.24 4.96 3.00
N TYR A 84 -11.80 5.58 4.04
CA TYR A 84 -12.22 4.95 5.29
C TYR A 84 -13.64 5.39 5.68
N GLY A 85 -14.23 4.75 6.69
CA GLY A 85 -15.61 4.95 7.12
C GLY A 85 -16.54 3.84 6.64
N GLU A 86 -17.82 3.94 6.98
CA GLU A 86 -18.85 3.01 6.54
C GLU A 86 -19.00 3.03 5.01
N GLY A 87 -19.06 1.87 4.38
CA GLY A 87 -19.16 1.71 2.94
C GLY A 87 -17.89 2.12 2.17
N SER A 88 -16.74 2.14 2.83
CA SER A 88 -15.46 2.56 2.25
C SER A 88 -14.65 1.42 1.62
N VAL A 89 -13.57 1.79 0.95
CA VAL A 89 -12.56 0.84 0.44
C VAL A 89 -11.88 0.10 1.60
N ALA A 90 -11.50 0.79 2.67
CA ALA A 90 -10.88 0.13 3.83
C ALA A 90 -11.80 -0.92 4.46
N GLU A 91 -13.10 -0.64 4.55
CA GLU A 91 -14.08 -1.62 5.02
C GLU A 91 -14.17 -2.82 4.07
N ALA A 92 -14.29 -2.58 2.77
CA ALA A 92 -14.35 -3.64 1.75
C ALA A 92 -13.10 -4.54 1.79
N LEU A 93 -11.91 -3.96 1.97
CA LEU A 93 -10.65 -4.71 2.12
C LEU A 93 -10.68 -5.59 3.35
N ILE A 94 -10.97 -5.03 4.53
CA ILE A 94 -10.94 -5.76 5.81
C ILE A 94 -11.95 -6.90 5.79
N ASP A 95 -13.16 -6.66 5.33
CA ASP A 95 -14.21 -7.66 5.26
C ASP A 95 -13.97 -8.72 4.20
N GLY A 96 -13.27 -8.37 3.13
CA GLY A 96 -12.85 -9.27 2.08
C GLY A 96 -11.57 -10.05 2.37
N GLY A 97 -10.98 -9.88 3.57
CA GLY A 97 -9.76 -10.60 3.98
C GLY A 97 -8.47 -10.04 3.39
N ALA A 98 -8.45 -8.75 3.05
CA ALA A 98 -7.26 -8.00 2.65
C ALA A 98 -6.98 -6.85 3.63
N LEU A 99 -5.81 -6.25 3.56
CA LEU A 99 -5.39 -5.17 4.45
C LEU A 99 -5.40 -3.82 3.72
N PRO A 100 -5.98 -2.77 4.29
CA PRO A 100 -5.69 -1.42 3.86
C PRO A 100 -4.21 -1.12 4.16
N SER A 101 -3.49 -0.59 3.17
CA SER A 101 -2.10 -0.15 3.28
C SER A 101 -2.07 1.35 3.00
N TRP A 102 -1.84 2.14 4.03
CA TRP A 102 -1.91 3.59 3.93
C TRP A 102 -0.63 4.16 3.33
N GLY A 103 -0.73 4.83 2.19
CA GLY A 103 0.43 5.36 1.48
C GLY A 103 0.06 6.19 0.25
N HIS A 104 1.08 6.63 -0.51
CA HIS A 104 0.90 7.52 -1.66
C HIS A 104 -0.05 8.69 -1.38
N THR A 105 0.24 9.42 -0.30
CA THR A 105 -0.69 10.36 0.32
C THR A 105 -0.10 11.74 0.55
N ASP A 106 -0.88 12.77 0.27
CA ASP A 106 -0.60 14.17 0.66
C ASP A 106 -1.44 14.60 1.88
N SER A 107 -1.93 13.64 2.66
CA SER A 107 -2.82 13.89 3.79
C SER A 107 -2.19 14.72 4.89
N THR A 108 -3.05 15.33 5.69
CA THR A 108 -2.68 15.88 6.99
C THR A 108 -2.63 14.74 8.02
N SER A 109 -2.09 15.04 9.21
CA SER A 109 -2.10 14.13 10.35
C SER A 109 -3.52 13.70 10.76
N VAL A 110 -4.51 14.56 10.58
CA VAL A 110 -5.91 14.26 10.94
C VAL A 110 -6.45 13.08 10.14
N TYR A 111 -6.37 13.15 8.80
CA TYR A 111 -6.83 12.04 7.94
C TYR A 111 -6.06 10.74 8.20
N ALA A 112 -4.74 10.83 8.39
CA ALA A 112 -3.93 9.65 8.70
C ALA A 112 -4.36 8.99 10.00
N ARG A 113 -4.58 9.78 11.06
CA ARG A 113 -5.05 9.29 12.36
C ARG A 113 -6.43 8.64 12.27
N GLU A 114 -7.40 9.32 11.66
CA GLU A 114 -8.76 8.82 11.51
C GLU A 114 -8.81 7.51 10.72
N ALA A 115 -8.02 7.40 9.65
CA ALA A 115 -7.93 6.17 8.85
C ALA A 115 -7.37 4.99 9.66
N LEU A 116 -6.33 5.23 10.48
CA LEU A 116 -5.76 4.22 11.36
C LEU A 116 -6.73 3.81 12.47
N GLU A 117 -7.42 4.78 13.09
CA GLU A 117 -8.42 4.53 14.13
C GLU A 117 -9.60 3.73 13.58
N TYR A 118 -10.10 4.11 12.40
CA TYR A 118 -11.15 3.37 11.70
C TYR A 118 -10.72 1.93 11.40
N SER A 119 -9.52 1.75 10.85
CA SER A 119 -8.99 0.43 10.53
C SER A 119 -8.96 -0.47 11.76
N ARG A 120 -8.41 0.02 12.89
CA ARG A 120 -8.38 -0.74 14.15
C ARG A 120 -9.78 -1.13 14.64
N ALA A 121 -10.72 -0.18 14.61
CA ALA A 121 -12.09 -0.44 15.02
C ALA A 121 -12.75 -1.50 14.14
N ARG A 122 -12.54 -1.42 12.82
CA ARG A 122 -13.11 -2.39 11.86
C ARG A 122 -12.48 -3.77 12.00
N PHE A 123 -11.16 -3.87 12.17
CA PHE A 123 -10.50 -5.15 12.44
C PHE A 123 -11.05 -5.85 13.68
N ALA A 124 -11.32 -5.10 14.73
CA ALA A 124 -11.91 -5.66 15.97
C ALA A 124 -13.33 -6.20 15.79
N GLN A 125 -14.05 -5.76 14.76
CA GLN A 125 -15.43 -6.18 14.46
C GLN A 125 -15.50 -7.26 13.37
N SER A 126 -14.50 -7.36 12.52
CA SER A 126 -14.50 -8.29 11.38
C SER A 126 -14.08 -9.69 11.80
N ASN A 127 -14.81 -10.69 11.33
CA ASN A 127 -14.50 -12.11 11.51
C ASN A 127 -13.75 -12.71 10.30
N THR A 128 -13.56 -11.92 9.25
CA THR A 128 -12.95 -12.35 7.98
C THR A 128 -11.61 -11.69 7.72
N SER A 129 -11.21 -10.73 8.56
CA SER A 129 -9.95 -9.99 8.39
C SER A 129 -8.74 -10.92 8.38
N ARG A 130 -7.78 -10.62 7.50
CA ARG A 130 -6.51 -11.36 7.37
C ARG A 130 -5.59 -11.19 8.58
N GLY A 131 -5.74 -10.11 9.32
CA GLY A 131 -4.92 -9.78 10.48
C GLY A 131 -5.51 -8.60 11.25
N PRO A 132 -4.91 -8.23 12.39
CA PRO A 132 -5.49 -7.22 13.28
C PRO A 132 -5.04 -5.79 12.95
N ARG A 133 -4.23 -5.58 11.93
CA ARG A 133 -3.55 -4.30 11.69
C ARG A 133 -3.49 -3.93 10.22
N ALA A 134 -3.64 -2.63 9.93
CA ALA A 134 -3.31 -2.05 8.64
C ALA A 134 -1.79 -2.05 8.40
N THR A 135 -1.37 -1.91 7.15
CA THR A 135 0.03 -1.63 6.81
C THR A 135 0.21 -0.18 6.37
N ILE A 136 1.45 0.25 6.30
CA ILE A 136 1.85 1.57 5.81
C ILE A 136 2.81 1.31 4.66
N THR A 137 2.36 1.57 3.44
CA THR A 137 3.12 1.32 2.20
C THR A 137 4.39 2.15 2.20
N HIS A 138 5.55 1.51 2.01
CA HIS A 138 6.90 2.11 1.86
C HIS A 138 7.04 3.47 2.56
N LEU A 139 6.88 3.48 3.88
CA LEU A 139 6.89 4.68 4.74
C LEU A 139 7.96 5.70 4.28
N PHE A 140 7.60 6.96 4.21
CA PHE A 140 8.25 8.16 3.66
C PHE A 140 8.09 8.35 2.15
N ASN A 141 8.12 7.28 1.35
CA ASN A 141 8.05 7.38 -0.10
C ASN A 141 6.62 7.70 -0.56
N GLY A 142 6.50 8.58 -1.54
CA GLY A 142 5.17 9.01 -1.99
C GLY A 142 4.30 9.63 -0.89
N MET A 143 4.89 10.28 0.11
CA MET A 143 4.16 10.90 1.23
C MET A 143 4.48 12.38 1.38
N ARG A 144 3.53 13.14 1.95
CA ARG A 144 3.78 14.52 2.40
C ARG A 144 4.88 14.51 3.47
N PRO A 145 5.96 15.29 3.30
CA PRO A 145 7.10 15.28 4.24
C PRO A 145 6.71 15.70 5.65
N LEU A 146 7.38 15.11 6.64
CA LEU A 146 7.27 15.54 8.03
C LEU A 146 7.93 16.90 8.24
N HIS A 147 7.16 17.86 8.74
CA HIS A 147 7.66 19.17 9.16
C HIS A 147 7.00 19.55 10.50
N HIS A 148 7.75 20.22 11.38
CA HIS A 148 7.29 20.52 12.75
C HIS A 148 6.02 21.37 12.87
N ARG A 149 5.64 22.12 11.83
CA ARG A 149 4.39 22.90 11.77
C ARG A 149 3.36 22.32 10.80
N ASP A 150 3.73 21.29 10.05
CA ASP A 150 2.92 20.59 9.08
C ASP A 150 3.37 19.14 9.03
N THR A 151 2.89 18.36 9.97
CA THR A 151 3.40 17.03 10.26
C THR A 151 3.09 16.00 9.17
N GLY A 152 2.13 16.28 8.28
CA GLY A 152 1.70 15.31 7.29
C GLY A 152 1.24 13.99 7.93
N PRO A 153 1.25 12.88 7.20
CA PRO A 153 0.82 11.58 7.70
C PRO A 153 1.91 10.85 8.50
N ILE A 154 3.19 11.14 8.25
CA ILE A 154 4.34 10.34 8.71
C ILE A 154 4.40 10.21 10.23
N ALA A 155 4.16 11.31 10.96
CA ALA A 155 4.19 11.30 12.42
C ALA A 155 3.11 10.38 13.02
N GLU A 156 1.91 10.36 12.43
CA GLU A 156 0.83 9.48 12.87
C GLU A 156 1.13 8.01 12.54
N PHE A 157 1.65 7.74 11.35
CA PHE A 157 2.04 6.41 10.93
C PHE A 157 3.12 5.81 11.84
N LEU A 158 4.19 6.57 12.13
CA LEU A 158 5.23 6.16 13.07
C LEU A 158 4.68 5.94 14.47
N SER A 159 3.87 6.87 14.95
CA SER A 159 3.27 6.79 16.28
C SER A 159 2.34 5.59 16.43
N ASP A 160 1.58 5.26 15.38
CA ASP A 160 0.68 4.11 15.41
C ASP A 160 1.44 2.79 15.30
N ALA A 161 2.46 2.72 14.44
CA ALA A 161 3.33 1.56 14.37
C ALA A 161 4.05 1.30 15.69
N ALA A 162 4.59 2.35 16.34
CA ALA A 162 5.26 2.23 17.64
C ALA A 162 4.33 1.71 18.75
N ARG A 163 3.02 1.94 18.65
CA ARG A 163 2.02 1.37 19.57
C ARG A 163 1.52 -0.03 19.15
N GLY A 164 2.02 -0.58 18.05
CA GLY A 164 1.58 -1.85 17.51
C GLY A 164 0.24 -1.81 16.76
N GLY A 165 -0.25 -0.62 16.41
CA GLY A 165 -1.52 -0.43 15.70
C GLY A 165 -1.43 -0.63 14.19
N ALA A 166 -0.24 -0.45 13.61
CA ALA A 166 0.04 -0.68 12.21
C ALA A 166 1.40 -1.35 12.01
N VAL A 167 1.67 -1.83 10.79
CA VAL A 167 2.98 -2.34 10.37
C VAL A 167 3.55 -1.44 9.29
N ALA A 168 4.74 -0.86 9.53
CA ALA A 168 5.42 0.00 8.58
C ALA A 168 6.25 -0.84 7.58
N GLU A 169 6.11 -0.56 6.30
CA GLU A 169 6.96 -1.10 5.24
C GLU A 169 8.11 -0.12 4.96
N LEU A 170 9.33 -0.61 4.82
CA LEU A 170 10.52 0.21 4.51
C LEU A 170 11.29 -0.36 3.34
N ILE A 171 11.66 0.48 2.38
CA ILE A 171 12.57 0.16 1.29
C ILE A 171 14.01 0.43 1.80
N CYS A 172 14.80 -0.62 1.97
CA CYS A 172 16.11 -0.56 2.62
C CYS A 172 17.26 -0.74 1.61
N ASP A 173 17.19 -0.08 0.47
CA ASP A 173 18.15 -0.20 -0.64
C ASP A 173 19.27 0.85 -0.61
N ASN A 174 19.35 1.67 0.43
CA ASN A 174 20.27 2.82 0.59
C ASN A 174 20.04 3.96 -0.41
N VAL A 175 18.92 3.96 -1.14
CA VAL A 175 18.56 5.00 -2.14
C VAL A 175 17.25 5.69 -1.73
N HIS A 176 16.21 4.90 -1.45
CA HIS A 176 14.88 5.43 -1.10
C HIS A 176 14.81 6.01 0.30
N VAL A 177 15.49 5.39 1.26
CA VAL A 177 15.53 5.84 2.65
C VAL A 177 16.97 5.80 3.16
N ASP A 178 17.40 6.87 3.83
CA ASP A 178 18.72 6.93 4.45
C ASP A 178 18.88 5.78 5.47
N PRO A 179 20.01 5.03 5.46
CA PRO A 179 20.23 3.91 6.37
C PRO A 179 20.13 4.24 7.86
N LEU A 180 20.49 5.46 8.24
CA LEU A 180 20.34 5.90 9.63
C LEU A 180 18.86 6.07 10.00
N LEU A 181 18.06 6.60 9.06
CA LEU A 181 16.61 6.71 9.27
C LEU A 181 15.94 5.34 9.34
N VAL A 182 16.37 4.38 8.50
CA VAL A 182 15.90 2.98 8.59
C VAL A 182 16.16 2.41 9.99
N ARG A 183 17.39 2.58 10.50
CA ARG A 183 17.77 2.15 11.85
C ARG A 183 16.89 2.84 12.92
N ASP A 184 16.76 4.15 12.83
CA ASP A 184 16.02 4.93 13.81
C ASP A 184 14.53 4.55 13.84
N VAL A 185 13.93 4.27 12.69
CA VAL A 185 12.55 3.74 12.61
C VAL A 185 12.48 2.36 13.24
N TYR A 186 13.41 1.47 12.91
CA TYR A 186 13.44 0.12 13.50
C TYR A 186 13.56 0.15 15.03
N GLU A 187 14.41 1.02 15.57
CA GLU A 187 14.57 1.21 17.02
C GLU A 187 13.30 1.82 17.66
N LEU A 188 12.63 2.73 16.95
CA LEU A 188 11.40 3.39 17.43
C LEU A 188 10.21 2.45 17.48
N VAL A 189 9.94 1.73 16.38
CA VAL A 189 8.73 0.93 16.25
C VAL A 189 8.90 -0.53 16.70
N GLY A 190 10.13 -1.03 16.72
CA GLY A 190 10.45 -2.40 17.07
C GLY A 190 10.20 -3.40 15.92
N ARG A 191 10.88 -4.55 16.04
CA ARG A 191 10.94 -5.59 15.00
C ARG A 191 9.57 -6.18 14.58
N ASP A 192 8.60 -6.16 15.47
CA ASP A 192 7.29 -6.76 15.24
C ASP A 192 6.30 -5.83 14.51
N HIS A 193 6.75 -4.59 14.24
CA HIS A 193 5.93 -3.54 13.65
C HIS A 193 6.54 -2.92 12.38
N VAL A 194 7.58 -3.54 11.84
CA VAL A 194 8.23 -3.14 10.60
C VAL A 194 8.46 -4.35 9.70
N VAL A 195 8.36 -4.15 8.41
CA VAL A 195 8.73 -5.13 7.39
C VAL A 195 9.60 -4.44 6.34
N PHE A 196 10.69 -5.11 5.94
CA PHE A 196 11.55 -4.64 4.86
C PHE A 196 11.05 -5.19 3.54
N ILE A 197 10.85 -4.31 2.60
CA ILE A 197 10.37 -4.62 1.25
C ILE A 197 11.39 -4.16 0.22
N THR A 198 11.32 -4.72 -0.97
CA THR A 198 12.15 -4.29 -2.10
C THR A 198 11.48 -3.21 -2.92
N ASP A 199 10.17 -3.24 -3.03
CA ASP A 199 9.40 -2.43 -3.98
C ASP A 199 9.96 -2.50 -5.40
N ALA A 200 10.49 -3.68 -5.75
CA ALA A 200 11.23 -3.89 -6.97
C ALA A 200 10.30 -3.95 -8.18
N MET A 201 10.65 -3.18 -9.20
CA MET A 201 9.97 -3.24 -10.48
C MET A 201 10.25 -4.56 -11.23
N ALA A 202 9.45 -4.87 -12.26
CA ALA A 202 9.55 -6.10 -13.03
C ALA A 202 10.92 -6.33 -13.73
N ALA A 203 11.72 -5.29 -13.88
CA ALA A 203 13.06 -5.38 -14.45
C ALA A 203 14.16 -5.73 -13.41
N ALA A 204 13.82 -5.88 -12.13
CA ALA A 204 14.79 -6.25 -11.11
C ALA A 204 15.38 -7.65 -11.41
N GLY A 205 16.70 -7.72 -11.49
CA GLY A 205 17.42 -8.95 -11.84
C GLY A 205 17.39 -9.34 -13.34
N MET A 206 16.84 -8.49 -14.18
CA MET A 206 16.86 -8.67 -15.64
C MET A 206 18.21 -8.19 -16.22
N PRO A 207 18.61 -8.66 -17.43
CA PRO A 207 19.78 -8.15 -18.11
C PRO A 207 19.73 -6.63 -18.35
N ASP A 208 20.90 -6.02 -18.57
CA ASP A 208 20.98 -4.63 -18.99
C ASP A 208 20.12 -4.36 -20.22
N GLY A 209 19.33 -3.28 -20.19
CA GLY A 209 18.40 -2.99 -21.27
C GLY A 209 17.36 -1.94 -20.93
N ALA A 210 16.50 -1.66 -21.91
CA ALA A 210 15.36 -0.76 -21.74
C ALA A 210 14.11 -1.55 -21.30
N TYR A 211 13.43 -1.03 -20.30
CA TYR A 211 12.20 -1.59 -19.72
C TYR A 211 11.19 -0.47 -19.46
N THR A 212 10.00 -0.83 -19.03
CA THR A 212 8.96 0.14 -18.65
C THR A 212 8.47 -0.09 -17.22
N LEU A 213 8.18 1.00 -16.51
CA LEU A 213 7.49 0.99 -15.22
C LEU A 213 6.27 1.92 -15.33
N GLY A 214 5.08 1.33 -15.49
CA GLY A 214 3.90 2.13 -15.83
C GLY A 214 4.17 2.95 -17.12
N PRO A 215 4.00 4.29 -17.08
CA PRO A 215 4.25 5.16 -18.23
C PRO A 215 5.73 5.54 -18.42
N GLN A 216 6.62 5.10 -17.53
CA GLN A 216 8.01 5.54 -17.52
C GLN A 216 8.93 4.56 -18.24
N ASP A 217 9.81 5.08 -19.12
CA ASP A 217 10.91 4.32 -19.66
C ASP A 217 12.06 4.28 -18.65
N VAL A 218 12.58 3.09 -18.38
CA VAL A 218 13.68 2.86 -17.43
C VAL A 218 14.79 2.06 -18.08
N VAL A 219 16.01 2.24 -17.60
CA VAL A 219 17.19 1.53 -18.11
C VAL A 219 17.87 0.79 -16.97
N VAL A 220 18.01 -0.53 -17.11
CA VAL A 220 18.85 -1.36 -16.23
C VAL A 220 20.28 -1.31 -16.77
N ARG A 221 21.26 -1.08 -15.89
CA ARG A 221 22.70 -1.03 -16.18
C ARG A 221 23.47 -1.77 -15.12
#